data_4fc69ce759c9f2c9ebef4073bbfd5ef9
#
_entry.id   4fc69ce759c9f2c9ebef4073bbfd5ef9
#
_cell.length_a   1.000
_cell.length_b   1.000
_cell.length_c   1.000
_cell.angle_alpha   90.00
_cell.angle_beta   90.00
_cell.angle_gamma   90.00
#
_symmetry.space_group_name_H-M   'P 1'
#
loop_
_entity.id
_entity.type
_entity.pdbx_description
1 polymer ?
#
loop_
_entity_poly.entity_id
_entity_poly.type
_entity_poly.pdbx_seq_one_letter_code
_entity_poly.pdbx_strand_id
1 'polypeptide(L)'
;MKLKFLALTILCICFMVSCNSDGKTYVTIETEFGNMKVELYNSTPKHKENFIKLVKEGYYKDLLFHRVIPQFMIQGGDPNSKGAVKGTPLGAGGPGYKIEAEIGAPHFKGTLAAARQGDQMNPTKQSSGSQFYLVQGKVQTDQELDGYERRGNFKYNQEQRNKYKTIGGTPALDNGYTVFGEVVEGLEVIDKIAGVTTDESDRPFDDIKMNIVR
;
A
#
# COMPACT_ATOMS: atom_id res chain seq x y z
N MET A 1 9.90 -74.83 13.51
CA MET A 1 9.64 -73.75 12.54
C MET A 1 9.12 -72.57 13.29
N LYS A 2 10.01 -71.58 13.62
CA LYS A 2 9.64 -70.40 14.44
C LYS A 2 9.46 -69.20 13.52
N LEU A 3 8.22 -68.78 13.42
CA LEU A 3 7.81 -67.55 12.61
C LEU A 3 8.15 -66.28 13.41
N LYS A 4 9.09 -65.45 12.92
CA LYS A 4 9.44 -64.17 13.51
C LYS A 4 8.51 -63.10 12.90
N PHE A 5 7.60 -62.54 13.71
CA PHE A 5 6.85 -61.34 13.34
C PHE A 5 7.77 -60.13 13.44
N LEU A 6 7.98 -59.47 12.30
CA LEU A 6 8.67 -58.19 12.21
C LEU A 6 7.61 -57.08 12.31
N ALA A 7 7.53 -56.40 13.46
CA ALA A 7 6.66 -55.26 13.66
C ALA A 7 7.29 -54.02 12.99
N LEU A 8 6.69 -53.55 11.92
CA LEU A 8 7.09 -52.32 11.22
C LEU A 8 6.39 -51.12 11.91
N THR A 9 7.15 -50.43 12.74
CA THR A 9 6.69 -49.19 13.42
C THR A 9 6.76 -48.02 12.41
N ILE A 10 5.62 -47.60 11.88
CA ILE A 10 5.53 -46.39 11.05
C ILE A 10 5.58 -45.19 11.98
N LEU A 11 6.69 -44.48 12.00
CA LEU A 11 6.90 -43.23 12.70
C LEU A 11 6.21 -42.10 11.88
N CYS A 12 4.98 -41.75 12.27
CA CYS A 12 4.24 -40.65 11.68
C CYS A 12 4.87 -39.35 12.19
N ILE A 13 5.77 -38.72 11.41
CA ILE A 13 6.31 -37.38 11.70
C ILE A 13 5.24 -36.39 11.34
N CYS A 14 4.43 -35.99 12.33
CA CYS A 14 3.56 -34.83 12.22
C CYS A 14 4.46 -33.58 12.12
N PHE A 15 4.60 -33.03 10.92
CA PHE A 15 5.08 -31.65 10.73
C PHE A 15 4.05 -30.72 11.35
N MET A 16 4.29 -30.32 12.59
CA MET A 16 3.59 -29.19 13.20
C MET A 16 4.06 -27.94 12.46
N VAL A 17 3.30 -27.49 11.45
CA VAL A 17 3.40 -26.13 10.92
C VAL A 17 2.92 -25.22 12.04
N SER A 18 3.87 -24.69 12.79
CA SER A 18 3.60 -23.63 13.75
C SER A 18 3.22 -22.38 12.96
N CYS A 19 1.94 -22.15 12.76
CA CYS A 19 1.43 -20.83 12.40
C CYS A 19 1.65 -19.91 13.59
N ASN A 20 2.81 -19.28 13.67
CA ASN A 20 3.00 -18.09 14.48
C ASN A 20 2.18 -16.97 13.84
N SER A 21 0.89 -16.89 14.14
CA SER A 21 0.11 -15.72 13.83
C SER A 21 0.42 -14.66 14.88
N ASP A 22 1.36 -13.78 14.57
CA ASP A 22 1.64 -12.55 15.33
C ASP A 22 0.47 -11.54 15.27
N GLY A 23 -0.69 -11.95 14.79
CA GLY A 23 -1.86 -11.11 14.56
C GLY A 23 -1.73 -10.16 13.36
N LYS A 24 -0.61 -10.24 12.64
CA LYS A 24 -0.33 -9.41 11.47
C LYS A 24 -0.96 -9.98 10.20
N THR A 25 -1.32 -9.11 9.30
CA THR A 25 -1.91 -9.48 8.01
C THR A 25 -1.05 -8.92 6.89
N TYR A 26 -0.66 -9.78 5.96
CA TYR A 26 0.19 -9.42 4.83
C TYR A 26 -0.53 -9.67 3.51
N VAL A 27 -0.17 -8.86 2.51
CA VAL A 27 -0.46 -9.07 1.10
C VAL A 27 0.80 -8.84 0.29
N THR A 28 0.86 -9.36 -0.93
CA THR A 28 1.98 -9.13 -1.85
C THR A 28 1.45 -8.40 -3.08
N ILE A 29 2.06 -7.26 -3.40
CA ILE A 29 1.85 -6.54 -4.67
C ILE A 29 2.94 -7.01 -5.62
N GLU A 30 2.54 -7.69 -6.68
CA GLU A 30 3.43 -8.24 -7.71
C GLU A 30 3.48 -7.29 -8.90
N THR A 31 4.68 -6.98 -9.38
CA THR A 31 4.93 -6.15 -10.56
C THR A 31 6.11 -6.68 -11.34
N GLU A 32 6.30 -6.23 -12.58
CA GLU A 32 7.50 -6.51 -13.37
C GLU A 32 8.80 -5.93 -12.76
N PHE A 33 8.70 -4.91 -11.87
CA PHE A 33 9.83 -4.32 -11.17
C PHE A 33 10.23 -5.09 -9.89
N GLY A 34 9.44 -6.09 -9.50
CA GLY A 34 9.59 -6.91 -8.31
C GLY A 34 8.33 -6.94 -7.45
N ASN A 35 8.43 -7.64 -6.34
CA ASN A 35 7.33 -7.83 -5.39
C ASN A 35 7.51 -6.93 -4.17
N MET A 36 6.39 -6.40 -3.67
CA MET A 36 6.33 -5.64 -2.42
C MET A 36 5.43 -6.38 -1.44
N LYS A 37 5.99 -6.83 -0.31
CA LYS A 37 5.19 -7.40 0.79
C LYS A 37 4.73 -6.28 1.69
N VAL A 38 3.43 -6.19 1.91
CA VAL A 38 2.77 -5.12 2.65
C VAL A 38 2.10 -5.70 3.90
N GLU A 39 2.42 -5.13 5.06
CA GLU A 39 1.68 -5.35 6.30
C GLU A 39 0.48 -4.40 6.35
N LEU A 40 -0.74 -4.93 6.59
CA LEU A 40 -1.95 -4.14 6.77
C LEU A 40 -2.19 -3.86 8.26
N TYR A 41 -2.49 -2.60 8.60
CA TYR A 41 -2.61 -2.15 9.98
C TYR A 41 -3.91 -2.59 10.64
N ASN A 42 -3.82 -3.08 11.87
CA ASN A 42 -4.99 -3.40 12.70
C ASN A 42 -5.72 -2.14 13.21
N SER A 43 -5.04 -0.99 13.22
CA SER A 43 -5.62 0.31 13.63
C SER A 43 -6.58 0.92 12.61
N THR A 44 -6.64 0.36 11.38
CA THR A 44 -7.53 0.81 10.30
C THR A 44 -8.37 -0.35 9.78
N PRO A 45 -9.26 -0.92 10.63
CA PRO A 45 -9.97 -2.16 10.33
C PRO A 45 -10.86 -2.09 9.10
N LYS A 46 -11.55 -0.96 8.85
CA LYS A 46 -12.43 -0.80 7.69
C LYS A 46 -11.65 -0.88 6.37
N HIS A 47 -10.50 -0.16 6.29
CA HIS A 47 -9.63 -0.20 5.11
C HIS A 47 -8.98 -1.57 4.94
N LYS A 48 -8.48 -2.16 6.02
CA LYS A 48 -7.88 -3.49 6.02
C LYS A 48 -8.86 -4.56 5.52
N GLU A 49 -10.05 -4.62 6.08
CA GLU A 49 -11.07 -5.62 5.72
C GLU A 49 -11.51 -5.46 4.27
N ASN A 50 -11.77 -4.22 3.83
CA ASN A 50 -12.13 -3.92 2.46
C ASN A 50 -11.00 -4.31 1.48
N PHE A 51 -9.76 -3.96 1.77
CA PHE A 51 -8.62 -4.29 0.91
C PHE A 51 -8.45 -5.80 0.76
N ILE A 52 -8.53 -6.55 1.88
CA ILE A 52 -8.47 -8.02 1.88
C ILE A 52 -9.63 -8.62 1.05
N LYS A 53 -10.84 -8.08 1.17
CA LYS A 53 -12.00 -8.52 0.38
C LYS A 53 -11.71 -8.38 -1.11
N LEU A 54 -11.28 -7.20 -1.56
CA LEU A 54 -10.97 -6.94 -2.96
C LEU A 54 -9.81 -7.80 -3.49
N VAL A 55 -8.79 -8.03 -2.66
CA VAL A 55 -7.69 -8.96 -2.99
C VAL A 55 -8.21 -10.38 -3.23
N LYS A 56 -9.05 -10.91 -2.32
CA LYS A 56 -9.65 -12.24 -2.44
C LYS A 56 -10.55 -12.39 -3.67
N GLU A 57 -11.22 -11.31 -4.07
CA GLU A 57 -12.08 -11.25 -5.26
C GLU A 57 -11.26 -11.12 -6.56
N GLY A 58 -9.93 -10.98 -6.48
CA GLY A 58 -9.06 -10.76 -7.65
C GLY A 58 -9.27 -9.39 -8.31
N TYR A 59 -9.84 -8.43 -7.58
CA TYR A 59 -10.19 -7.11 -8.10
C TYR A 59 -8.99 -6.36 -8.69
N TYR A 60 -7.81 -6.50 -8.09
CA TYR A 60 -6.58 -5.80 -8.48
C TYR A 60 -5.81 -6.48 -9.63
N LYS A 61 -6.32 -7.62 -10.13
CA LYS A 61 -5.62 -8.36 -11.19
C LYS A 61 -5.54 -7.57 -12.48
N ASP A 62 -4.32 -7.37 -12.98
CA ASP A 62 -4.00 -6.65 -14.21
C ASP A 62 -4.38 -5.14 -14.19
N LEU A 63 -4.59 -4.55 -13.00
CA LEU A 63 -4.71 -3.09 -12.87
C LEU A 63 -3.35 -2.43 -13.02
N LEU A 64 -3.35 -1.12 -13.29
CA LEU A 64 -2.14 -0.35 -13.50
C LEU A 64 -1.79 0.53 -12.29
N PHE A 65 -0.50 0.78 -12.10
CA PHE A 65 -0.04 2.02 -11.48
C PHE A 65 -0.23 3.14 -12.50
N HIS A 66 -1.41 3.76 -12.46
CA HIS A 66 -1.88 4.70 -13.48
C HIS A 66 -1.43 6.14 -13.26
N ARG A 67 -0.85 6.45 -12.08
CA ARG A 67 -0.31 7.77 -11.75
C ARG A 67 0.95 7.62 -10.93
N VAL A 68 2.05 8.17 -11.42
CA VAL A 68 3.37 8.07 -10.82
C VAL A 68 4.02 9.45 -10.77
N ILE A 69 4.35 9.92 -9.58
CA ILE A 69 5.01 11.21 -9.38
C ILE A 69 6.29 10.98 -8.57
N PRO A 70 7.47 11.22 -9.15
CA PRO A 70 8.74 11.12 -8.44
C PRO A 70 8.78 11.99 -7.19
N GLN A 71 9.43 11.50 -6.12
CA GLN A 71 9.53 12.14 -4.81
C GLN A 71 8.17 12.38 -4.11
N PHE A 72 7.12 11.72 -4.59
CA PHE A 72 5.79 11.80 -4.00
C PHE A 72 5.19 10.41 -3.79
N MET A 73 4.59 9.79 -4.83
CA MET A 73 3.89 8.51 -4.66
C MET A 73 3.71 7.76 -6.00
N ILE A 74 3.37 6.48 -5.90
CA ILE A 74 2.86 5.67 -7.00
C ILE A 74 1.42 5.24 -6.67
N GLN A 75 0.46 5.53 -7.56
CA GLN A 75 -0.97 5.33 -7.32
C GLN A 75 -1.56 4.31 -8.29
N GLY A 76 -2.41 3.42 -7.76
CA GLY A 76 -3.12 2.40 -8.50
C GLY A 76 -4.52 2.10 -7.95
N GLY A 77 -5.12 0.99 -8.39
CA GLY A 77 -6.39 0.52 -7.88
C GLY A 77 -7.64 1.08 -8.58
N ASP A 78 -7.48 1.79 -9.70
CA ASP A 78 -8.59 2.19 -10.56
C ASP A 78 -9.00 1.01 -11.45
N PRO A 79 -10.22 0.45 -11.34
CA PRO A 79 -10.67 -0.65 -12.18
C PRO A 79 -10.72 -0.31 -13.68
N ASN A 80 -10.88 0.97 -14.03
CA ASN A 80 -10.85 1.44 -15.40
C ASN A 80 -9.45 1.36 -16.04
N SER A 81 -8.42 1.13 -15.23
CA SER A 81 -7.05 0.99 -15.74
C SER A 81 -6.78 -0.36 -16.41
N LYS A 82 -7.63 -1.37 -16.19
CA LYS A 82 -7.45 -2.70 -16.79
C LYS A 82 -7.61 -2.65 -18.30
N GLY A 83 -6.50 -2.88 -19.01
CA GLY A 83 -6.47 -2.83 -20.47
C GLY A 83 -6.76 -1.46 -21.07
N ALA A 84 -6.62 -0.38 -20.28
CA ALA A 84 -6.89 0.98 -20.75
C ALA A 84 -5.90 1.39 -21.83
N VAL A 85 -6.41 1.86 -22.97
CA VAL A 85 -5.57 2.40 -24.05
C VAL A 85 -4.86 3.68 -23.59
N LYS A 86 -3.73 4.02 -24.22
CA LYS A 86 -3.00 5.26 -23.92
C LYS A 86 -3.89 6.47 -24.13
N GLY A 87 -3.79 7.44 -23.23
CA GLY A 87 -4.60 8.66 -23.25
C GLY A 87 -5.99 8.53 -22.61
N THR A 88 -6.41 7.33 -22.17
CA THR A 88 -7.65 7.18 -21.39
C THR A 88 -7.50 7.89 -20.04
N PRO A 89 -8.41 8.82 -19.67
CA PRO A 89 -8.41 9.42 -18.33
C PRO A 89 -8.66 8.36 -17.26
N LEU A 90 -7.78 8.27 -16.27
CA LEU A 90 -7.84 7.33 -15.16
C LEU A 90 -7.88 8.08 -13.82
N GLY A 91 -8.15 7.36 -12.74
CA GLY A 91 -8.20 7.91 -11.38
C GLY A 91 -9.61 8.26 -10.88
N ALA A 92 -10.65 8.07 -11.71
CA ALA A 92 -12.05 8.31 -11.32
C ALA A 92 -12.82 7.04 -10.96
N GLY A 93 -12.31 5.85 -11.30
CA GLY A 93 -12.99 4.57 -11.09
C GLY A 93 -12.92 4.08 -9.65
N GLY A 94 -13.82 3.13 -9.34
CA GLY A 94 -13.88 2.48 -8.03
C GLY A 94 -14.99 1.44 -7.95
N PRO A 95 -15.14 0.75 -6.80
CA PRO A 95 -16.11 -0.33 -6.63
C PRO A 95 -17.55 0.14 -6.39
N GLY A 96 -17.84 1.44 -6.54
CA GLY A 96 -19.18 2.01 -6.36
C GLY A 96 -19.48 2.45 -4.92
N TYR A 97 -18.50 2.41 -4.01
CA TYR A 97 -18.63 2.88 -2.62
C TYR A 97 -17.36 3.56 -2.12
N LYS A 98 -17.49 4.29 -1.03
CA LYS A 98 -16.37 4.93 -0.31
C LYS A 98 -16.25 4.32 1.09
N ILE A 99 -15.07 4.50 1.70
CA ILE A 99 -14.77 4.03 3.06
C ILE A 99 -14.62 5.26 3.96
N GLU A 100 -15.22 5.20 5.14
CA GLU A 100 -15.03 6.24 6.16
C GLU A 100 -13.56 6.37 6.53
N ALA A 101 -13.09 7.60 6.73
CA ALA A 101 -11.71 7.88 7.05
C ALA A 101 -11.29 7.25 8.40
N GLU A 102 -10.09 6.66 8.42
CA GLU A 102 -9.42 6.12 9.61
C GLU A 102 -8.02 6.76 9.73
N ILE A 103 -8.00 8.09 9.76
CA ILE A 103 -6.78 8.91 9.73
C ILE A 103 -6.03 8.79 11.07
N GLY A 104 -4.70 8.58 11.01
CA GLY A 104 -3.90 8.48 12.24
C GLY A 104 -2.40 8.29 12.02
N ALA A 105 -2.00 7.43 11.09
CA ALA A 105 -0.60 7.16 10.84
C ALA A 105 0.03 8.15 9.85
N PRO A 106 1.33 8.51 10.04
CA PRO A 106 2.07 9.39 9.14
C PRO A 106 2.41 8.72 7.78
N HIS A 107 2.65 9.56 6.77
CA HIS A 107 3.01 9.14 5.41
C HIS A 107 4.53 9.00 5.25
N PHE A 108 5.13 8.05 5.95
CA PHE A 108 6.53 7.69 5.73
C PHE A 108 6.72 7.00 4.38
N LYS A 109 7.96 7.02 3.84
CA LYS A 109 8.29 6.20 2.67
C LYS A 109 7.91 4.74 2.92
N GLY A 110 7.26 4.13 1.94
CA GLY A 110 6.78 2.74 2.00
C GLY A 110 5.37 2.59 2.55
N THR A 111 4.73 3.61 3.11
CA THR A 111 3.35 3.47 3.61
C THR A 111 2.35 3.31 2.48
N LEU A 112 1.35 2.47 2.72
CA LEU A 112 0.17 2.24 1.88
C LEU A 112 -0.98 3.09 2.39
N ALA A 113 -1.49 4.00 1.55
CA ALA A 113 -2.54 4.91 1.92
C ALA A 113 -3.68 4.91 0.89
N ALA A 114 -4.89 5.21 1.34
CA ALA A 114 -6.07 5.27 0.49
C ALA A 114 -6.16 6.62 -0.24
N ALA A 115 -6.37 6.57 -1.57
CA ALA A 115 -6.67 7.76 -2.35
C ALA A 115 -8.06 8.30 -2.01
N ARG A 116 -8.31 9.59 -2.25
CA ARG A 116 -9.61 10.23 -2.08
C ARG A 116 -9.75 11.49 -2.92
N GLN A 117 -10.97 11.96 -3.10
CA GLN A 117 -11.26 13.28 -3.67
C GLN A 117 -10.85 14.40 -2.71
N GLY A 118 -10.50 15.56 -3.25
CA GLY A 118 -10.13 16.75 -2.47
C GLY A 118 -11.26 17.26 -1.56
N ASP A 119 -10.89 18.05 -0.53
CA ASP A 119 -11.78 18.45 0.57
C ASP A 119 -13.04 19.21 0.11
N GLN A 120 -12.97 19.98 -0.98
CA GLN A 120 -14.14 20.70 -1.51
C GLN A 120 -15.25 19.74 -1.96
N MET A 121 -14.90 18.60 -2.56
CA MET A 121 -15.85 17.59 -3.03
C MET A 121 -16.09 16.48 -2.00
N ASN A 122 -15.28 16.41 -0.96
CA ASN A 122 -15.29 15.34 0.02
C ASN A 122 -14.89 15.87 1.42
N PRO A 123 -15.70 16.72 2.04
CA PRO A 123 -15.40 17.35 3.33
C PRO A 123 -15.28 16.33 4.47
N THR A 124 -15.90 15.15 4.33
CA THR A 124 -15.82 14.05 5.30
C THR A 124 -14.56 13.19 5.13
N LYS A 125 -13.69 13.52 4.15
CA LYS A 125 -12.44 12.82 3.86
C LYS A 125 -12.58 11.30 3.62
N GLN A 126 -13.74 10.85 3.15
CA GLN A 126 -13.96 9.45 2.81
C GLN A 126 -12.96 8.98 1.75
N SER A 127 -12.42 7.80 1.94
CA SER A 127 -11.47 7.17 1.03
C SER A 127 -12.18 6.54 -0.17
N SER A 128 -11.47 6.45 -1.31
CA SER A 128 -11.86 5.55 -2.40
C SER A 128 -11.98 4.12 -1.90
N GLY A 129 -12.96 3.38 -2.42
CA GLY A 129 -13.15 1.97 -2.08
C GLY A 129 -12.05 1.04 -2.63
N SER A 130 -11.26 1.47 -3.65
CA SER A 130 -10.22 0.62 -4.23
C SER A 130 -8.91 1.32 -4.54
N GLN A 131 -8.92 2.64 -4.81
CA GLN A 131 -7.69 3.33 -5.17
C GLN A 131 -6.80 3.60 -3.97
N PHE A 132 -5.52 3.32 -4.12
CA PHE A 132 -4.50 3.49 -3.11
C PHE A 132 -3.22 4.06 -3.72
N TYR A 133 -2.30 4.50 -2.86
CA TYR A 133 -0.96 4.87 -3.27
C TYR A 133 0.08 4.35 -2.27
N LEU A 134 1.28 4.11 -2.79
CA LEU A 134 2.47 3.82 -2.00
C LEU A 134 3.36 5.08 -1.99
N VAL A 135 3.75 5.50 -0.81
CA VAL A 135 4.54 6.71 -0.63
C VAL A 135 5.99 6.46 -1.00
N GLN A 136 6.54 7.22 -1.94
CA GLN A 136 7.97 7.38 -2.12
C GLN A 136 8.49 8.49 -1.23
N GLY A 137 7.97 9.71 -1.42
CA GLY A 137 8.36 10.89 -0.69
C GLY A 137 9.83 11.26 -0.85
N LYS A 138 10.29 12.16 -0.03
CA LYS A 138 11.70 12.56 0.10
C LYS A 138 12.08 12.72 1.57
N VAL A 139 13.37 12.72 1.86
CA VAL A 139 13.91 13.07 3.18
C VAL A 139 13.55 14.51 3.51
N GLN A 140 13.13 14.76 4.75
CA GLN A 140 12.71 16.07 5.24
C GLN A 140 13.77 16.66 6.17
N THR A 141 13.86 17.99 6.19
CA THR A 141 14.64 18.75 7.18
C THR A 141 13.77 19.08 8.39
N ASP A 142 14.39 19.43 9.51
CA ASP A 142 13.66 19.92 10.70
C ASP A 142 12.84 21.18 10.37
N GLN A 143 13.37 22.08 9.54
CA GLN A 143 12.67 23.31 9.13
C GLN A 143 11.40 22.99 8.30
N GLU A 144 11.47 22.00 7.39
CA GLU A 144 10.29 21.55 6.63
C GLU A 144 9.24 20.94 7.56
N LEU A 145 9.66 20.06 8.48
CA LEU A 145 8.76 19.46 9.47
C LEU A 145 8.09 20.50 10.37
N ASP A 146 8.86 21.48 10.88
CA ASP A 146 8.29 22.62 11.64
C ASP A 146 7.25 23.39 10.83
N GLY A 147 7.46 23.50 9.51
CA GLY A 147 6.49 24.12 8.59
C GLY A 147 5.19 23.34 8.51
N TYR A 148 5.26 22.02 8.42
CA TYR A 148 4.06 21.15 8.38
C TYR A 148 3.32 21.17 9.72
N GLU A 149 4.04 21.08 10.84
CA GLU A 149 3.47 21.17 12.19
C GLU A 149 2.68 22.47 12.40
N ARG A 150 3.27 23.62 12.00
CA ARG A 150 2.60 24.93 12.12
C ARG A 150 1.33 25.02 11.27
N ARG A 151 1.39 24.58 10.00
CA ARG A 151 0.22 24.64 9.10
C ARG A 151 -0.90 23.70 9.52
N GLY A 152 -0.55 22.51 10.00
CA GLY A 152 -1.50 21.49 10.39
C GLY A 152 -1.97 21.57 11.85
N ASN A 153 -1.39 22.47 12.66
CA ASN A 153 -1.65 22.60 14.10
C ASN A 153 -1.49 21.28 14.86
N PHE A 154 -0.41 20.56 14.61
CA PHE A 154 -0.05 19.31 15.28
C PHE A 154 1.46 19.26 15.57
N LYS A 155 1.91 18.22 16.25
CA LYS A 155 3.32 17.98 16.53
C LYS A 155 3.71 16.53 16.22
N TYR A 156 4.85 16.36 15.56
CA TYR A 156 5.52 15.08 15.47
C TYR A 156 6.27 14.77 16.76
N ASN A 157 6.24 13.52 17.20
CA ASN A 157 7.18 13.06 18.21
C ASN A 157 8.59 12.88 17.61
N GLN A 158 9.59 12.67 18.48
CA GLN A 158 10.99 12.57 18.04
C GLN A 158 11.24 11.38 17.09
N GLU A 159 10.55 10.27 17.29
CA GLU A 159 10.66 9.08 16.42
C GLU A 159 10.13 9.38 15.01
N GLN A 160 8.97 10.02 14.92
CA GLN A 160 8.37 10.42 13.64
C GLN A 160 9.27 11.42 12.89
N ARG A 161 9.81 12.41 13.57
CA ARG A 161 10.77 13.36 12.98
C ARG A 161 12.01 12.63 12.46
N ASN A 162 12.58 11.72 13.26
CA ASN A 162 13.73 10.92 12.83
C ASN A 162 13.42 10.06 11.61
N LYS A 163 12.26 9.42 11.57
CA LYS A 163 11.82 8.66 10.39
C LYS A 163 11.74 9.54 9.13
N TYR A 164 11.09 10.70 9.19
CA TYR A 164 11.05 11.63 8.06
C TYR A 164 12.43 12.13 7.61
N LYS A 165 13.36 12.28 8.54
CA LYS A 165 14.73 12.74 8.27
C LYS A 165 15.66 11.64 7.75
N THR A 166 15.32 10.37 7.90
CA THR A 166 16.15 9.22 7.49
C THR A 166 15.60 8.51 6.27
N ILE A 167 14.39 8.00 6.35
CA ILE A 167 13.77 7.26 5.22
C ILE A 167 12.92 8.17 4.33
N GLY A 168 12.48 9.31 4.85
CA GLY A 168 11.65 10.26 4.11
C GLY A 168 10.16 9.97 4.19
N GLY A 169 9.41 10.62 3.31
CA GLY A 169 7.96 10.51 3.21
C GLY A 169 7.31 11.78 2.69
N THR A 170 5.99 11.88 2.88
CA THR A 170 5.17 12.99 2.38
C THR A 170 4.33 13.61 3.50
N PRO A 171 4.93 14.39 4.41
CA PRO A 171 4.24 14.99 5.57
C PRO A 171 3.04 15.89 5.18
N ALA A 172 3.00 16.39 3.94
CA ALA A 172 1.90 17.21 3.43
C ALA A 172 0.54 16.48 3.41
N LEU A 173 0.54 15.14 3.43
CA LEU A 173 -0.67 14.32 3.42
C LEU A 173 -1.13 13.90 4.82
N ASP A 174 -0.31 14.14 5.84
CA ASP A 174 -0.63 13.75 7.22
C ASP A 174 -1.89 14.44 7.71
N ASN A 175 -2.68 13.72 8.50
CA ASN A 175 -4.00 14.15 9.00
C ASN A 175 -5.03 14.45 7.87
N GLY A 176 -4.69 14.14 6.62
CA GLY A 176 -5.57 14.33 5.47
C GLY A 176 -6.05 13.03 4.82
N TYR A 177 -5.29 11.96 4.95
CA TYR A 177 -5.53 10.67 4.29
C TYR A 177 -5.34 9.51 5.27
N THR A 178 -5.99 8.37 4.99
CA THR A 178 -5.83 7.15 5.78
C THR A 178 -4.65 6.35 5.28
N VAL A 179 -3.63 6.18 6.12
CA VAL A 179 -2.56 5.20 5.95
C VAL A 179 -3.03 3.90 6.62
N PHE A 180 -3.06 2.80 5.87
CA PHE A 180 -3.61 1.53 6.35
C PHE A 180 -2.66 0.33 6.22
N GLY A 181 -1.40 0.58 5.88
CA GLY A 181 -0.35 -0.43 5.81
C GLY A 181 1.01 0.15 5.48
N GLU A 182 2.01 -0.72 5.41
CA GLU A 182 3.36 -0.37 4.99
C GLU A 182 4.07 -1.54 4.30
N VAL A 183 4.96 -1.21 3.36
CA VAL A 183 5.86 -2.18 2.71
C VAL A 183 6.93 -2.60 3.70
N VAL A 184 6.99 -3.89 3.98
CA VAL A 184 7.97 -4.50 4.89
C VAL A 184 9.11 -5.23 4.17
N GLU A 185 8.90 -5.59 2.89
CA GLU A 185 9.91 -6.18 2.02
C GLU A 185 9.71 -5.63 0.59
N GLY A 186 10.77 -5.33 -0.14
CA GLY A 186 10.72 -4.82 -1.52
C GLY A 186 10.51 -3.31 -1.62
N LEU A 187 10.96 -2.53 -0.63
CA LEU A 187 10.79 -1.07 -0.59
C LEU A 187 11.41 -0.36 -1.81
N GLU A 188 12.51 -0.91 -2.35
CA GLU A 188 13.20 -0.39 -3.53
C GLU A 188 12.38 -0.47 -4.82
N VAL A 189 11.34 -1.31 -4.85
CA VAL A 189 10.42 -1.42 -6.00
C VAL A 189 9.64 -0.12 -6.20
N ILE A 190 9.29 0.58 -5.11
CA ILE A 190 8.67 1.91 -5.18
C ILE A 190 9.57 2.89 -5.93
N ASP A 191 10.88 2.89 -5.62
CA ASP A 191 11.83 3.80 -6.27
C ASP A 191 12.01 3.48 -7.76
N LYS A 192 12.03 2.19 -8.12
CA LYS A 192 12.11 1.76 -9.53
C LYS A 192 10.89 2.22 -10.31
N ILE A 193 9.69 2.04 -9.77
CA ILE A 193 8.44 2.48 -10.41
C ILE A 193 8.37 4.00 -10.45
N ALA A 194 8.72 4.70 -9.37
CA ALA A 194 8.70 6.16 -9.32
C ALA A 194 9.71 6.82 -10.26
N GLY A 195 10.71 6.08 -10.73
CA GLY A 195 11.74 6.55 -11.66
C GLY A 195 11.39 6.41 -13.15
N VAL A 196 10.22 5.86 -13.49
CA VAL A 196 9.83 5.73 -14.91
C VAL A 196 9.40 7.07 -15.50
N THR A 197 9.48 7.19 -16.82
CA THR A 197 8.97 8.37 -17.54
C THR A 197 7.45 8.34 -17.63
N THR A 198 6.83 9.50 -17.46
CA THR A 198 5.37 9.70 -17.46
C THR A 198 4.95 10.75 -18.48
N ASP A 199 3.68 10.73 -18.86
CA ASP A 199 3.03 11.77 -19.66
C ASP A 199 2.65 13.00 -18.79
N GLU A 200 2.00 14.00 -19.41
CA GLU A 200 1.55 15.23 -18.76
C GLU A 200 0.48 15.00 -17.67
N SER A 201 -0.13 13.81 -17.64
CA SER A 201 -1.11 13.38 -16.63
C SER A 201 -0.50 12.51 -15.53
N ASP A 202 0.82 12.46 -15.43
CA ASP A 202 1.59 11.58 -14.54
C ASP A 202 1.40 10.07 -14.82
N ARG A 203 0.83 9.67 -15.97
CA ARG A 203 0.68 8.27 -16.34
C ARG A 203 1.99 7.74 -16.94
N PRO A 204 2.52 6.59 -16.50
CA PRO A 204 3.66 5.94 -17.13
C PRO A 204 3.46 5.74 -18.64
N PHE A 205 4.48 6.03 -19.46
CA PHE A 205 4.42 5.75 -20.90
C PHE A 205 4.30 4.26 -21.18
N ASP A 206 4.96 3.42 -20.41
CA ASP A 206 4.79 1.97 -20.44
C ASP A 206 3.90 1.55 -19.26
N ASP A 207 2.85 0.77 -19.56
CA ASP A 207 1.88 0.34 -18.56
C ASP A 207 2.53 -0.56 -17.51
N ILE A 208 2.48 -0.16 -16.24
CA ILE A 208 3.00 -0.93 -15.12
C ILE A 208 1.84 -1.68 -14.48
N LYS A 209 1.74 -2.97 -14.78
CA LYS A 209 0.69 -3.84 -14.24
C LYS A 209 1.00 -4.26 -12.81
N MET A 210 -0.07 -4.42 -12.02
CA MET A 210 0.00 -5.05 -10.70
C MET A 210 -0.95 -6.24 -10.62
N ASN A 211 -0.56 -7.21 -9.79
CA ASN A 211 -1.45 -8.18 -9.15
C ASN A 211 -1.29 -8.04 -7.65
N ILE A 212 -2.36 -8.23 -6.88
CA ILE A 212 -2.26 -8.25 -5.42
C ILE A 212 -2.80 -9.58 -4.94
N VAL A 213 -1.97 -10.31 -4.21
CA VAL A 213 -2.25 -11.67 -3.70
C VAL A 213 -2.06 -11.77 -2.19
N ARG A 214 -2.65 -12.83 -1.59
CA ARG A 214 -2.51 -13.10 -0.15
C ARG A 214 -2.17 -14.56 0.08
#